data_b1f26bfbe12aa889298d0ae662eb2b51
#
_entry.id   b1f26bfbe12aa889298d0ae662eb2b51
#
_cell.length_a   1.000
_cell.length_b   1.000
_cell.length_c   1.000
_cell.angle_alpha   90.00
_cell.angle_beta   90.00
_cell.angle_gamma   90.00
#
_symmetry.space_group_name_H-M   'P 1'
#
loop_
_entity.id
_entity.type
_entity.pdbx_description
1 polymer ?
#
loop_
_entity_poly.entity_id
_entity_poly.type
_entity_poly.pdbx_seq_one_letter_code
_entity_poly.pdbx_strand_id
1 'polypeptide(L)'
;YYVGVNNRNTTGVLSNKWSVKKGKAIPVELGQVYRNENLKEIYYVFVPETTGKYVVKERSTIYDENWKEIERKSDVAAVQMEAGKTYYITVEARYWSIQKYVASEQEAIAVQAGKTYTASLEEERYVNYTFTPDGTAVYRFKSQQDKMNLSMKESDKIIGFGNSSGKINFFALLEKGKTYEFSIGGDGSREVQWSITKASVKAVEEGTEYTTTEEETPVYDFVPSKSGEYMFSSKDGGTGKVYSSDWKEIDGYWYNGAVEFGVKVSLEQGKTYHLGIALSDKEAKWKIEQVKESSDYTYRVLSDNTVE
;
A
#
# COMPACT_ATOMS: atom_id res chain seq x y z
N TYR A 1 -4.75 39.79 -9.86
CA TYR A 1 -3.90 38.70 -9.37
C TYR A 1 -3.52 39.02 -7.95
N TYR A 2 -3.63 38.03 -7.06
CA TYR A 2 -3.24 38.14 -5.65
C TYR A 2 -2.00 37.26 -5.43
N VAL A 3 -0.94 37.86 -4.87
CA VAL A 3 0.28 37.13 -4.52
C VAL A 3 0.34 37.04 -3.00
N GLY A 4 0.25 35.84 -2.45
CA GLY A 4 0.41 35.58 -1.03
C GLY A 4 1.85 35.13 -0.71
N VAL A 5 2.52 35.85 0.20
CA VAL A 5 3.83 35.41 0.71
C VAL A 5 3.62 34.85 2.10
N ASN A 6 3.91 33.56 2.29
CA ASN A 6 3.79 32.90 3.59
C ASN A 6 5.17 32.74 4.23
N ASN A 7 5.34 33.33 5.44
CA ASN A 7 6.54 33.14 6.25
C ASN A 7 6.28 32.04 7.29
N ARG A 8 6.90 30.89 7.13
CA ARG A 8 6.78 29.75 8.06
C ARG A 8 7.62 29.88 9.34
N ASN A 9 8.46 30.91 9.45
CA ASN A 9 9.26 31.14 10.68
C ASN A 9 8.52 32.09 11.61
N THR A 10 8.08 31.63 12.75
CA THR A 10 7.30 32.35 13.76
C THR A 10 8.12 33.23 14.71
N THR A 11 9.43 33.31 14.58
CA THR A 11 10.31 34.09 15.45
C THR A 11 11.10 35.12 14.67
N GLY A 12 10.53 36.34 14.57
CA GLY A 12 11.22 37.51 14.08
C GLY A 12 10.65 38.12 12.79
N VAL A 13 10.79 39.42 12.67
CA VAL A 13 10.45 40.16 11.44
C VAL A 13 11.57 39.92 10.43
N LEU A 14 11.32 39.06 9.43
CA LEU A 14 12.23 38.89 8.29
C LEU A 14 11.79 39.80 7.14
N SER A 15 12.63 40.71 6.72
CA SER A 15 12.44 41.46 5.50
C SER A 15 12.92 40.59 4.32
N ASN A 16 11.99 39.98 3.60
CA ASN A 16 12.30 39.22 2.38
C ASN A 16 12.10 40.11 1.16
N LYS A 17 13.14 40.23 0.32
CA LYS A 17 13.00 40.83 -1.00
C LYS A 17 12.46 39.79 -1.96
N TRP A 18 11.38 40.06 -2.61
CA TRP A 18 10.79 39.19 -3.64
C TRP A 18 10.52 39.95 -4.91
N SER A 19 10.48 39.29 -6.02
CA SER A 19 10.11 39.85 -7.31
C SER A 19 9.22 38.89 -8.09
N VAL A 20 8.28 39.45 -8.84
CA VAL A 20 7.47 38.70 -9.80
C VAL A 20 8.12 38.85 -11.18
N LYS A 21 8.50 37.75 -11.80
CA LYS A 21 9.01 37.71 -13.16
C LYS A 21 8.08 36.85 -14.02
N LYS A 22 7.90 37.23 -15.29
CA LYS A 22 7.20 36.39 -16.25
C LYS A 22 8.02 35.12 -16.45
N GLY A 23 7.50 33.96 -16.04
CA GLY A 23 8.12 32.67 -16.28
C GLY A 23 8.07 32.32 -17.78
N LYS A 24 9.08 31.63 -18.27
CA LYS A 24 9.10 31.04 -19.62
C LYS A 24 8.85 29.55 -19.48
N ALA A 25 7.77 29.07 -20.06
CA ALA A 25 7.54 27.63 -20.17
C ALA A 25 8.38 27.06 -21.32
N ILE A 26 8.97 25.89 -21.11
CA ILE A 26 9.84 25.19 -22.08
C ILE A 26 9.00 24.17 -22.84
N PRO A 27 8.85 24.30 -24.19
CA PRO A 27 8.19 23.28 -24.98
C PRO A 27 8.93 21.93 -24.87
N VAL A 28 8.16 20.85 -24.78
CA VAL A 28 8.68 19.50 -24.75
C VAL A 28 7.98 18.60 -25.76
N GLU A 29 8.72 17.63 -26.26
CA GLU A 29 8.29 16.65 -27.25
C GLU A 29 8.10 15.28 -26.61
N LEU A 30 7.19 14.49 -27.18
CA LEU A 30 6.89 13.15 -26.72
C LEU A 30 8.12 12.23 -26.84
N GLY A 31 8.43 11.49 -25.78
CA GLY A 31 9.49 10.47 -25.78
C GLY A 31 10.91 11.02 -25.58
N GLN A 32 11.11 12.31 -25.61
CA GLN A 32 12.41 12.93 -25.39
C GLN A 32 12.73 13.00 -23.88
N VAL A 33 13.99 12.74 -23.52
CA VAL A 33 14.47 12.88 -22.14
C VAL A 33 14.97 14.31 -21.93
N TYR A 34 14.45 14.97 -20.90
CA TYR A 34 14.82 16.33 -20.50
C TYR A 34 15.62 16.32 -19.21
N ARG A 35 16.58 17.25 -19.12
CA ARG A 35 17.33 17.48 -17.90
C ARG A 35 16.82 18.75 -17.20
N ASN A 36 16.38 18.59 -15.96
CA ASN A 36 15.99 19.70 -15.11
C ASN A 36 17.19 20.14 -14.27
N GLU A 37 17.84 21.24 -14.66
CA GLU A 37 19.05 21.74 -13.98
C GLU A 37 18.73 22.47 -12.67
N ASN A 38 17.56 23.11 -12.60
CA ASN A 38 17.09 23.84 -11.43
C ASN A 38 15.76 23.22 -11.00
N LEU A 39 15.76 22.42 -9.94
CA LEU A 39 14.58 21.73 -9.41
C LEU A 39 13.46 22.67 -8.88
N LYS A 40 13.55 23.97 -9.12
CA LYS A 40 12.55 24.97 -8.69
C LYS A 40 12.12 25.82 -9.87
N GLU A 41 10.80 25.90 -10.08
CA GLU A 41 10.10 26.92 -10.88
C GLU A 41 10.26 26.84 -12.41
N ILE A 42 10.57 25.68 -12.98
CA ILE A 42 10.53 25.51 -14.43
C ILE A 42 9.22 24.83 -14.79
N TYR A 43 8.42 25.51 -15.62
CA TYR A 43 7.25 24.90 -16.24
C TYR A 43 7.62 24.43 -17.64
N TYR A 44 7.21 23.21 -17.94
CA TYR A 44 7.30 22.63 -19.27
C TYR A 44 5.93 22.71 -19.94
N VAL A 45 5.90 22.86 -21.24
CA VAL A 45 4.66 22.91 -22.04
C VAL A 45 4.63 21.72 -22.96
N PHE A 46 3.57 20.96 -22.87
CA PHE A 46 3.29 19.85 -23.74
C PHE A 46 1.95 20.06 -24.45
N VAL A 47 1.94 19.84 -25.78
CA VAL A 47 0.72 19.87 -26.61
C VAL A 47 0.65 18.52 -27.32
N PRO A 48 -0.22 17.60 -26.90
CA PRO A 48 -0.32 16.29 -27.53
C PRO A 48 -0.86 16.39 -28.94
N GLU A 49 -0.28 15.68 -29.88
CA GLU A 49 -0.76 15.58 -31.27
C GLU A 49 -2.02 14.70 -31.38
N THR A 50 -2.21 13.76 -30.45
CA THR A 50 -3.35 12.86 -30.42
C THR A 50 -3.97 12.82 -29.05
N THR A 51 -5.32 12.71 -28.99
CA THR A 51 -6.03 12.48 -27.73
C THR A 51 -5.67 11.08 -27.18
N GLY A 52 -5.40 11.00 -25.88
CA GLY A 52 -5.02 9.73 -25.25
C GLY A 52 -4.52 9.91 -23.83
N LYS A 53 -4.06 8.82 -23.24
CA LYS A 53 -3.40 8.84 -21.94
C LYS A 53 -1.90 9.06 -22.11
N TYR A 54 -1.34 9.92 -21.26
CA TYR A 54 0.08 10.24 -21.24
C TYR A 54 0.63 10.07 -19.83
N VAL A 55 1.86 9.64 -19.70
CA VAL A 55 2.55 9.47 -18.42
C VAL A 55 3.82 10.31 -18.40
N VAL A 56 4.03 11.04 -17.31
CA VAL A 56 5.33 11.64 -16.98
C VAL A 56 6.06 10.65 -16.08
N LYS A 57 7.24 10.20 -16.53
CA LYS A 57 8.02 9.17 -15.82
C LYS A 57 8.80 9.77 -14.67
N GLU A 58 8.18 10.53 -13.81
CA GLU A 58 8.78 11.04 -12.60
C GLU A 58 7.72 11.82 -11.80
N ARG A 59 8.00 12.08 -10.54
CA ARG A 59 7.12 12.87 -9.70
C ARG A 59 6.89 14.25 -10.30
N SER A 60 5.67 14.51 -10.70
CA SER A 60 5.28 15.70 -11.44
C SER A 60 3.89 16.16 -11.06
N THR A 61 3.63 17.46 -11.28
CA THR A 61 2.27 18.04 -11.26
C THR A 61 1.93 18.52 -12.66
N ILE A 62 0.74 18.18 -13.11
CA ILE A 62 0.24 18.53 -14.45
C ILE A 62 -0.96 19.47 -14.29
N TYR A 63 -0.96 20.54 -15.07
CA TYR A 63 -2.02 21.54 -15.11
C TYR A 63 -2.61 21.61 -16.52
N ASP A 64 -3.89 21.91 -16.63
CA ASP A 64 -4.55 22.22 -17.89
C ASP A 64 -4.20 23.64 -18.39
N GLU A 65 -4.76 24.03 -19.52
CA GLU A 65 -4.57 25.34 -20.13
C GLU A 65 -5.03 26.52 -19.24
N ASN A 66 -5.90 26.27 -18.27
CA ASN A 66 -6.39 27.24 -17.29
C ASN A 66 -5.63 27.21 -15.97
N TRP A 67 -4.51 26.50 -15.90
CA TRP A 67 -3.71 26.30 -14.69
C TRP A 67 -4.45 25.57 -13.58
N LYS A 68 -5.47 24.80 -13.91
CA LYS A 68 -6.13 23.90 -12.96
C LYS A 68 -5.33 22.61 -12.90
N GLU A 69 -4.96 22.22 -11.70
CA GLU A 69 -4.29 20.93 -11.46
C GLU A 69 -5.19 19.78 -11.90
N ILE A 70 -4.63 18.87 -12.70
CA ILE A 70 -5.29 17.65 -13.11
C ILE A 70 -5.07 16.63 -12.01
N GLU A 71 -6.17 16.08 -11.45
CA GLU A 71 -6.13 15.10 -10.35
C GLU A 71 -5.23 13.92 -10.71
N ARG A 72 -4.33 13.59 -9.79
CA ARG A 72 -3.34 12.54 -9.92
C ARG A 72 -3.62 11.43 -8.91
N LYS A 73 -3.89 10.21 -9.38
CA LYS A 73 -4.24 9.08 -8.50
C LYS A 73 -3.06 8.24 -7.98
N SER A 74 -1.86 8.36 -8.54
CA SER A 74 -0.67 7.61 -8.08
C SER A 74 0.62 8.14 -8.71
N ASP A 75 1.78 7.68 -8.22
CA ASP A 75 3.11 8.13 -8.68
C ASP A 75 3.43 7.85 -10.17
N VAL A 76 2.66 6.99 -10.83
CA VAL A 76 2.76 6.68 -12.27
C VAL A 76 1.37 6.72 -12.91
N ALA A 77 0.57 7.76 -12.62
CA ALA A 77 -0.76 7.87 -13.21
C ALA A 77 -0.68 8.38 -14.64
N ALA A 78 -1.29 7.65 -15.55
CA ALA A 78 -1.55 8.14 -16.88
C ALA A 78 -2.68 9.18 -16.85
N VAL A 79 -2.41 10.37 -17.36
CA VAL A 79 -3.35 11.49 -17.41
C VAL A 79 -3.99 11.54 -18.79
N GLN A 80 -5.32 11.64 -18.84
CA GLN A 80 -6.04 11.83 -20.10
C GLN A 80 -5.77 13.23 -20.61
N MET A 81 -5.22 13.36 -21.84
CA MET A 81 -4.96 14.61 -22.52
C MET A 81 -5.62 14.62 -23.90
N GLU A 82 -6.08 15.80 -24.33
CA GLU A 82 -6.76 16.01 -25.60
C GLU A 82 -5.82 16.63 -26.63
N ALA A 83 -5.89 16.16 -27.87
CA ALA A 83 -5.07 16.68 -28.96
C ALA A 83 -5.23 18.19 -29.12
N GLY A 84 -4.12 18.89 -29.31
CA GLY A 84 -4.07 20.33 -29.52
C GLY A 84 -4.28 21.21 -28.29
N LYS A 85 -4.63 20.64 -27.13
CA LYS A 85 -4.72 21.40 -25.88
C LYS A 85 -3.34 21.55 -25.23
N THR A 86 -3.16 22.65 -24.52
CA THR A 86 -1.90 22.96 -23.83
C THR A 86 -1.93 22.44 -22.40
N TYR A 87 -0.88 21.72 -22.01
CA TYR A 87 -0.67 21.24 -20.64
C TYR A 87 0.64 21.80 -20.09
N TYR A 88 0.61 22.22 -18.82
CA TYR A 88 1.79 22.69 -18.11
C TYR A 88 2.25 21.64 -17.12
N ILE A 89 3.56 21.37 -17.07
CA ILE A 89 4.13 20.29 -16.28
C ILE A 89 5.24 20.87 -15.39
N THR A 90 5.20 20.55 -14.10
CA THR A 90 6.33 20.74 -13.19
C THR A 90 6.88 19.38 -12.80
N VAL A 91 8.21 19.24 -12.67
CA VAL A 91 8.87 17.97 -12.37
C VAL A 91 9.88 18.18 -11.25
N GLU A 92 9.88 17.29 -10.27
CA GLU A 92 10.82 17.31 -9.14
C GLU A 92 12.11 16.53 -9.43
N ALA A 93 12.19 15.80 -10.54
CA ALA A 93 13.34 14.98 -10.92
C ALA A 93 14.34 15.71 -11.79
N ARG A 94 15.62 15.26 -11.74
CA ARG A 94 16.70 15.79 -12.57
C ARG A 94 16.59 15.39 -14.04
N TYR A 95 16.13 14.16 -14.30
CA TYR A 95 15.88 13.64 -15.65
C TYR A 95 14.47 13.14 -15.72
N TRP A 96 13.75 13.44 -16.79
CA TRP A 96 12.38 13.07 -16.97
C TRP A 96 11.96 13.04 -18.44
N SER A 97 10.86 12.40 -18.73
CA SER A 97 10.24 12.38 -20.06
C SER A 97 8.71 12.30 -19.96
N ILE A 98 8.03 12.71 -21.03
CA ILE A 98 6.61 12.42 -21.20
C ILE A 98 6.45 11.40 -22.30
N GLN A 99 5.63 10.40 -22.06
CA GLN A 99 5.38 9.31 -23.01
C GLN A 99 3.88 9.09 -23.18
N LYS A 100 3.48 8.61 -24.34
CA LYS A 100 2.11 8.13 -24.50
C LYS A 100 1.96 6.88 -23.64
N TYR A 101 0.95 6.86 -22.81
CA TYR A 101 0.61 5.66 -22.06
C TYR A 101 0.06 4.64 -23.07
N VAL A 102 0.85 3.68 -23.38
CA VAL A 102 0.39 2.47 -24.05
C VAL A 102 -0.03 1.56 -22.91
N ALA A 103 -1.35 1.48 -22.65
CA ALA A 103 -1.84 0.33 -21.89
C ALA A 103 -1.27 -0.88 -22.64
N SER A 104 -0.58 -1.77 -21.95
CA SER A 104 -0.25 -3.02 -22.59
C SER A 104 -1.58 -3.62 -23.00
N GLU A 105 -1.85 -3.68 -24.30
CA GLU A 105 -3.03 -4.36 -24.87
C GLU A 105 -2.93 -5.88 -24.70
N GLN A 106 -1.98 -6.31 -23.90
CA GLN A 106 -1.89 -7.70 -23.47
C GLN A 106 -3.09 -7.98 -22.60
N GLU A 107 -4.04 -8.72 -23.15
CA GLU A 107 -5.13 -9.30 -22.37
C GLU A 107 -4.54 -9.90 -21.09
N ALA A 108 -5.17 -9.60 -19.97
CA ALA A 108 -4.68 -10.11 -18.70
C ALA A 108 -4.70 -11.65 -18.73
N ILE A 109 -3.58 -12.26 -18.41
CA ILE A 109 -3.39 -13.70 -18.45
C ILE A 109 -4.14 -14.33 -17.28
N ALA A 110 -5.10 -15.21 -17.57
CA ALA A 110 -5.81 -15.95 -16.53
C ALA A 110 -4.89 -17.00 -15.88
N VAL A 111 -4.82 -16.97 -14.56
CA VAL A 111 -3.95 -17.87 -13.79
C VAL A 111 -4.73 -18.66 -12.74
N GLN A 112 -4.14 -19.74 -12.25
CA GLN A 112 -4.71 -20.67 -11.27
C GLN A 112 -3.75 -20.82 -10.08
N ALA A 113 -4.28 -21.05 -8.89
CA ALA A 113 -3.47 -21.37 -7.73
C ALA A 113 -2.75 -22.74 -7.88
N GLY A 114 -1.60 -22.88 -7.23
CA GLY A 114 -0.80 -24.10 -7.24
C GLY A 114 0.12 -24.26 -8.44
N LYS A 115 0.17 -23.26 -9.34
CA LYS A 115 1.07 -23.27 -10.51
C LYS A 115 2.13 -22.17 -10.40
N THR A 116 3.28 -22.42 -11.03
CA THR A 116 4.34 -21.42 -11.24
C THR A 116 4.18 -20.84 -12.64
N TYR A 117 4.32 -19.53 -12.74
CA TYR A 117 4.23 -18.75 -13.97
C TYR A 117 5.52 -18.03 -14.24
N THR A 118 5.80 -17.78 -15.51
CA THR A 118 6.89 -16.92 -15.93
C THR A 118 6.31 -15.62 -16.49
N ALA A 119 6.75 -14.49 -15.95
CA ALA A 119 6.48 -13.17 -16.50
C ALA A 119 7.72 -12.71 -17.28
N SER A 120 7.55 -12.42 -18.58
CA SER A 120 8.59 -11.75 -19.36
C SER A 120 8.42 -10.25 -19.20
N LEU A 121 9.30 -9.64 -18.41
CA LEU A 121 9.30 -8.19 -18.19
C LEU A 121 10.23 -7.54 -19.20
N GLU A 122 9.71 -6.60 -19.93
CA GLU A 122 10.50 -5.62 -20.66
C GLU A 122 10.79 -4.43 -19.74
N GLU A 123 11.78 -3.63 -20.08
CA GLU A 123 12.13 -2.45 -19.31
C GLU A 123 10.88 -1.57 -19.08
N GLU A 124 10.55 -1.32 -17.80
CA GLU A 124 9.41 -0.52 -17.33
C GLU A 124 8.00 -1.06 -17.68
N ARG A 125 7.86 -2.32 -17.99
CA ARG A 125 6.54 -2.93 -18.23
C ARG A 125 6.08 -3.83 -17.09
N TYR A 126 4.75 -3.88 -16.97
CA TYR A 126 4.04 -4.80 -16.08
C TYR A 126 3.31 -5.83 -16.94
N VAL A 127 3.32 -7.08 -16.50
CA VAL A 127 2.46 -8.12 -17.05
C VAL A 127 1.19 -8.20 -16.20
N ASN A 128 0.03 -8.13 -16.86
CA ASN A 128 -1.27 -8.16 -16.21
C ASN A 128 -1.82 -9.58 -16.14
N TYR A 129 -2.42 -9.89 -15.01
CA TYR A 129 -3.00 -11.19 -14.73
C TYR A 129 -4.40 -11.07 -14.13
N THR A 130 -5.19 -12.13 -14.31
CA THR A 130 -6.46 -12.32 -13.60
C THR A 130 -6.43 -13.63 -12.83
N PHE A 131 -7.01 -13.61 -11.63
CA PHE A 131 -7.17 -14.79 -10.80
C PHE A 131 -8.59 -14.85 -10.23
N THR A 132 -9.24 -16.00 -10.37
CA THR A 132 -10.56 -16.27 -9.77
C THR A 132 -10.42 -17.44 -8.80
N PRO A 133 -10.47 -17.19 -7.47
CA PRO A 133 -10.36 -18.23 -6.47
C PRO A 133 -11.50 -19.23 -6.52
N ASP A 134 -11.20 -20.50 -6.31
CA ASP A 134 -12.17 -21.60 -6.16
C ASP A 134 -12.77 -21.69 -4.75
N GLY A 135 -12.19 -20.98 -3.79
CA GLY A 135 -12.64 -20.90 -2.39
C GLY A 135 -12.25 -19.56 -1.78
N THR A 136 -13.05 -19.07 -0.81
CA THR A 136 -12.65 -17.92 0.02
C THR A 136 -11.54 -18.36 0.97
N ALA A 137 -10.35 -17.78 0.81
CA ALA A 137 -9.16 -18.14 1.59
C ALA A 137 -8.09 -17.06 1.46
N VAL A 138 -7.06 -17.18 2.30
CA VAL A 138 -5.83 -16.42 2.15
C VAL A 138 -4.98 -17.08 1.05
N TYR A 139 -4.54 -16.29 0.09
CA TYR A 139 -3.64 -16.70 -0.98
C TYR A 139 -2.31 -15.99 -0.85
N ARG A 140 -1.22 -16.72 -1.12
CA ARG A 140 0.14 -16.20 -1.14
C ARG A 140 0.61 -16.01 -2.56
N PHE A 141 1.08 -14.81 -2.88
CA PHE A 141 1.80 -14.48 -4.10
C PHE A 141 3.29 -14.45 -3.77
N LYS A 142 4.08 -15.22 -4.47
CA LYS A 142 5.53 -15.33 -4.21
C LYS A 142 6.33 -15.28 -5.50
N SER A 143 7.41 -14.47 -5.54
CA SER A 143 8.43 -14.53 -6.58
C SER A 143 9.73 -15.13 -6.03
N GLN A 144 10.56 -15.65 -6.93
CA GLN A 144 11.91 -16.14 -6.58
C GLN A 144 12.95 -15.03 -6.68
N GLN A 145 12.71 -14.05 -7.55
CA GLN A 145 13.65 -12.98 -7.87
C GLN A 145 13.38 -11.73 -7.03
N ASP A 146 14.46 -10.97 -6.80
CA ASP A 146 14.42 -9.66 -6.15
C ASP A 146 13.97 -8.54 -7.09
N LYS A 147 13.75 -7.35 -6.56
CA LYS A 147 13.32 -6.14 -7.28
C LYS A 147 12.04 -6.32 -8.08
N MET A 148 11.11 -7.00 -7.45
CA MET A 148 9.78 -7.26 -8.00
C MET A 148 8.74 -6.51 -7.22
N ASN A 149 7.68 -6.10 -7.91
CA ASN A 149 6.50 -5.53 -7.29
C ASN A 149 5.23 -6.20 -7.83
N LEU A 150 4.21 -6.25 -6.99
CA LEU A 150 2.88 -6.67 -7.31
C LEU A 150 1.92 -5.54 -6.99
N SER A 151 1.08 -5.19 -7.93
CA SER A 151 -0.01 -4.23 -7.75
C SER A 151 -1.34 -4.91 -8.02
N MET A 152 -2.27 -4.82 -7.07
CA MET A 152 -3.62 -5.36 -7.19
C MET A 152 -4.62 -4.20 -7.30
N LYS A 153 -5.58 -4.27 -8.23
CA LYS A 153 -6.51 -3.16 -8.51
C LYS A 153 -7.59 -2.97 -7.44
N GLU A 154 -7.99 -4.03 -6.76
CA GLU A 154 -8.98 -3.96 -5.68
C GLU A 154 -8.31 -4.26 -4.35
N SER A 155 -8.25 -3.24 -3.46
CA SER A 155 -7.49 -3.29 -2.22
C SER A 155 -8.31 -3.57 -0.96
N ASP A 156 -9.64 -3.73 -1.06
CA ASP A 156 -10.52 -3.63 0.10
C ASP A 156 -10.44 -4.79 1.11
N LYS A 157 -9.73 -5.88 0.78
CA LYS A 157 -9.57 -7.02 1.69
C LYS A 157 -8.16 -7.60 1.70
N ILE A 158 -7.16 -6.76 1.52
CA ILE A 158 -5.78 -7.19 1.60
C ILE A 158 -5.39 -7.36 3.07
N ILE A 159 -5.20 -8.60 3.49
CA ILE A 159 -4.31 -8.89 4.60
C ILE A 159 -2.91 -8.76 3.99
N GLY A 160 -2.50 -7.52 3.76
CA GLY A 160 -1.28 -7.23 3.03
C GLY A 160 -0.09 -7.33 3.96
N PHE A 161 0.81 -8.23 3.66
CA PHE A 161 2.13 -8.27 4.26
C PHE A 161 3.12 -8.10 3.12
N GLY A 162 3.89 -7.02 3.24
CA GLY A 162 4.60 -6.41 2.17
C GLY A 162 5.71 -7.21 1.53
N ASN A 163 6.32 -6.59 0.55
CA ASN A 163 7.56 -7.00 -0.07
C ASN A 163 8.70 -6.81 0.93
N SER A 164 9.16 -7.89 1.54
CA SER A 164 10.45 -7.86 2.19
C SER A 164 11.54 -8.06 1.15
N SER A 165 12.58 -7.24 1.21
CA SER A 165 13.79 -7.38 0.37
C SER A 165 13.58 -7.29 -1.15
N GLY A 166 12.50 -6.66 -1.61
CA GLY A 166 12.23 -6.50 -3.05
C GLY A 166 11.72 -7.76 -3.76
N LYS A 167 11.42 -8.85 -3.03
CA LYS A 167 10.70 -10.02 -3.55
C LYS A 167 9.21 -9.87 -3.33
N ILE A 168 8.41 -10.40 -4.25
CA ILE A 168 6.98 -10.56 -3.99
C ILE A 168 6.85 -11.66 -2.92
N ASN A 169 6.31 -11.30 -1.78
CA ASN A 169 5.84 -12.19 -0.73
C ASN A 169 4.58 -11.56 -0.12
N PHE A 170 3.47 -11.71 -0.81
CA PHE A 170 2.25 -10.97 -0.55
C PHE A 170 1.13 -11.94 -0.23
N PHE A 171 0.33 -11.65 0.79
CA PHE A 171 -0.82 -12.43 1.18
C PHE A 171 -2.09 -11.59 1.01
N ALA A 172 -3.12 -12.20 0.44
CA ALA A 172 -4.42 -11.56 0.27
C ALA A 172 -5.54 -12.52 0.63
N LEU A 173 -6.55 -12.02 1.34
CA LEU A 173 -7.82 -12.70 1.47
C LEU A 173 -8.62 -12.49 0.19
N LEU A 174 -8.91 -13.55 -0.53
CA LEU A 174 -9.66 -13.51 -1.78
C LEU A 174 -10.95 -14.33 -1.66
N GLU A 175 -12.04 -13.80 -2.21
CA GLU A 175 -13.37 -14.40 -2.15
C GLU A 175 -13.60 -15.36 -3.31
N LYS A 176 -14.25 -16.48 -3.02
CA LYS A 176 -14.64 -17.47 -4.02
C LYS A 176 -15.41 -16.84 -5.17
N GLY A 177 -14.98 -17.12 -6.40
CA GLY A 177 -15.67 -16.75 -7.64
C GLY A 177 -15.55 -15.27 -8.04
N LYS A 178 -14.91 -14.42 -7.22
CA LYS A 178 -14.60 -13.03 -7.58
C LYS A 178 -13.30 -13.01 -8.40
N THR A 179 -13.31 -12.31 -9.54
CA THR A 179 -12.11 -12.15 -10.36
C THR A 179 -11.30 -10.94 -9.88
N TYR A 180 -10.03 -11.17 -9.60
CA TYR A 180 -9.07 -10.16 -9.19
C TYR A 180 -8.08 -9.88 -10.31
N GLU A 181 -7.85 -8.60 -10.59
CA GLU A 181 -6.85 -8.16 -11.54
C GLU A 181 -5.61 -7.66 -10.79
N PHE A 182 -4.44 -8.10 -11.22
CA PHE A 182 -3.18 -7.67 -10.65
C PHE A 182 -2.08 -7.61 -11.71
N SER A 183 -1.03 -6.87 -11.40
CA SER A 183 0.11 -6.69 -12.30
C SER A 183 1.40 -7.09 -11.58
N ILE A 184 2.29 -7.74 -12.30
CA ILE A 184 3.65 -8.03 -11.84
C ILE A 184 4.61 -7.22 -12.68
N GLY A 185 5.46 -6.47 -12.01
CA GLY A 185 6.50 -5.65 -12.59
C GLY A 185 7.82 -5.77 -11.85
N GLY A 186 8.84 -5.11 -12.36
CA GLY A 186 10.16 -5.08 -11.74
C GLY A 186 11.17 -4.31 -12.57
N ASP A 187 12.36 -4.09 -12.00
CA ASP A 187 13.43 -3.36 -12.68
C ASP A 187 14.12 -4.23 -13.75
N GLY A 188 14.25 -3.64 -14.93
CA GLY A 188 15.00 -4.22 -16.06
C GLY A 188 14.28 -5.35 -16.79
N SER A 189 14.73 -5.60 -18.03
CA SER A 189 14.21 -6.67 -18.90
C SER A 189 14.68 -8.02 -18.43
N ARG A 190 13.75 -8.90 -18.03
CA ARG A 190 14.05 -10.26 -17.55
C ARG A 190 12.83 -11.16 -17.50
N GLU A 191 13.10 -12.45 -17.37
CA GLU A 191 12.08 -13.44 -17.02
C GLU A 191 12.02 -13.61 -15.49
N VAL A 192 10.79 -13.66 -14.98
CA VAL A 192 10.53 -13.77 -13.55
C VAL A 192 9.59 -14.93 -13.28
N GLN A 193 10.00 -15.81 -12.38
CA GLN A 193 9.13 -16.88 -11.89
C GLN A 193 8.38 -16.43 -10.65
N TRP A 194 7.07 -16.68 -10.66
CA TRP A 194 6.18 -16.35 -9.57
C TRP A 194 5.03 -17.37 -9.47
N SER A 195 4.35 -17.40 -8.34
CA SER A 195 3.27 -18.35 -8.08
C SER A 195 2.19 -17.74 -7.19
N ILE A 196 0.97 -18.30 -7.30
CA ILE A 196 -0.12 -18.12 -6.35
C ILE A 196 -0.36 -19.46 -5.67
N THR A 197 -0.41 -19.48 -4.35
CA THR A 197 -0.75 -20.69 -3.58
C THR A 197 -1.78 -20.36 -2.52
N LYS A 198 -2.71 -21.27 -2.26
CA LYS A 198 -3.57 -21.16 -1.09
C LYS A 198 -2.71 -21.32 0.17
N ALA A 199 -2.79 -20.34 1.05
CA ALA A 199 -2.01 -20.37 2.28
C ALA A 199 -2.59 -21.39 3.26
N SER A 200 -1.70 -22.10 3.97
CA SER A 200 -2.10 -22.98 5.06
C SER A 200 -2.24 -22.16 6.34
N VAL A 201 -3.43 -22.16 6.92
CA VAL A 201 -3.70 -21.49 8.20
C VAL A 201 -3.46 -22.52 9.32
N LYS A 202 -2.63 -22.15 10.30
CA LYS A 202 -2.31 -23.01 11.46
C LYS A 202 -3.25 -22.67 12.62
N ALA A 203 -3.71 -23.69 13.35
CA ALA A 203 -4.40 -23.49 14.61
C ALA A 203 -3.42 -23.11 15.73
N VAL A 204 -3.86 -22.23 16.63
CA VAL A 204 -3.08 -21.77 17.78
C VAL A 204 -3.88 -21.86 19.06
N GLU A 205 -3.16 -21.95 20.19
CA GLU A 205 -3.71 -22.14 21.52
C GLU A 205 -3.55 -20.87 22.38
N GLU A 206 -4.49 -20.69 23.28
CA GLU A 206 -4.49 -19.59 24.25
C GLU A 206 -3.23 -19.62 25.14
N GLY A 207 -2.62 -18.45 25.37
CA GLY A 207 -1.50 -18.26 26.27
C GLY A 207 -0.16 -18.76 25.74
N THR A 208 -0.13 -19.41 24.58
CA THR A 208 1.11 -19.87 23.95
C THR A 208 1.74 -18.73 23.15
N GLU A 209 3.05 -18.54 23.29
CA GLU A 209 3.82 -17.61 22.48
C GLU A 209 4.20 -18.26 21.15
N TYR A 210 3.92 -17.58 20.05
CA TYR A 210 4.25 -18.00 18.69
C TYR A 210 5.22 -17.01 18.07
N THR A 211 6.01 -17.47 17.12
CA THR A 211 6.84 -16.64 16.26
C THR A 211 6.31 -16.74 14.83
N THR A 212 6.10 -15.61 14.18
CA THR A 212 5.78 -15.53 12.75
C THR A 212 6.95 -14.91 12.03
N THR A 213 7.39 -15.52 10.94
CA THR A 213 8.45 -15.02 10.07
C THR A 213 7.88 -14.57 8.73
N GLU A 214 8.64 -13.79 7.96
CA GLU A 214 8.25 -13.34 6.62
C GLU A 214 8.01 -14.51 5.64
N GLU A 215 8.51 -15.69 5.91
CA GLU A 215 8.33 -16.90 5.08
C GLU A 215 7.08 -17.70 5.45
N GLU A 216 6.47 -17.44 6.58
CA GLU A 216 5.29 -18.15 7.06
C GLU A 216 3.99 -17.44 6.68
N THR A 217 2.88 -18.21 6.70
CA THR A 217 1.54 -17.63 6.57
C THR A 217 1.25 -16.76 7.79
N PRO A 218 0.96 -15.48 7.63
CA PRO A 218 0.77 -14.57 8.76
C PRO A 218 -0.67 -14.59 9.31
N VAL A 219 -1.38 -15.70 9.14
CA VAL A 219 -2.76 -15.88 9.59
C VAL A 219 -2.90 -17.20 10.32
N TYR A 220 -3.63 -17.18 11.43
CA TYR A 220 -3.79 -18.30 12.34
C TYR A 220 -5.24 -18.47 12.75
N ASP A 221 -5.67 -19.72 12.97
CA ASP A 221 -7.00 -20.03 13.51
C ASP A 221 -6.94 -20.13 15.02
N PHE A 222 -7.85 -19.43 15.67
CA PHE A 222 -8.02 -19.46 17.12
C PHE A 222 -9.46 -19.81 17.49
N VAL A 223 -9.62 -20.73 18.43
CA VAL A 223 -10.93 -21.12 18.99
C VAL A 223 -10.89 -20.90 20.49
N PRO A 224 -11.60 -19.88 21.03
CA PRO A 224 -11.61 -19.61 22.46
C PRO A 224 -12.20 -20.77 23.26
N SER A 225 -11.55 -21.15 24.35
CA SER A 225 -12.05 -22.16 25.30
C SER A 225 -13.21 -21.63 26.17
N LYS A 226 -13.35 -20.32 26.31
CA LYS A 226 -14.42 -19.60 27.04
C LYS A 226 -14.78 -18.32 26.30
N SER A 227 -16.03 -17.87 26.47
CA SER A 227 -16.40 -16.51 26.04
C SER A 227 -15.78 -15.48 26.96
N GLY A 228 -15.38 -14.32 26.41
CA GLY A 228 -14.80 -13.24 27.18
C GLY A 228 -13.93 -12.30 26.33
N GLU A 229 -13.22 -11.41 27.01
CA GLU A 229 -12.27 -10.51 26.40
C GLU A 229 -10.91 -11.20 26.24
N TYR A 230 -10.31 -11.03 25.07
CA TYR A 230 -9.01 -11.55 24.71
C TYR A 230 -8.07 -10.43 24.26
N MET A 231 -6.81 -10.57 24.60
CA MET A 231 -5.73 -9.69 24.14
C MET A 231 -4.85 -10.44 23.14
N PHE A 232 -4.87 -10.00 21.90
CA PHE A 232 -3.94 -10.42 20.87
C PHE A 232 -2.80 -9.40 20.78
N SER A 233 -1.58 -9.79 21.09
CA SER A 233 -0.48 -8.85 21.30
C SER A 233 0.87 -9.37 20.83
N SER A 234 1.76 -8.43 20.47
CA SER A 234 3.17 -8.65 20.15
C SER A 234 4.04 -7.60 20.82
N LYS A 235 5.24 -8.00 21.24
CA LYS A 235 6.27 -7.08 21.77
C LYS A 235 7.29 -6.64 20.73
N ASP A 236 7.27 -7.27 19.56
CA ASP A 236 8.25 -7.05 18.49
C ASP A 236 7.72 -6.07 17.41
N GLY A 237 6.67 -5.31 17.73
CA GLY A 237 6.05 -4.38 16.79
C GLY A 237 5.15 -5.04 15.76
N GLY A 238 4.78 -4.29 14.73
CA GLY A 238 3.83 -4.73 13.71
C GLY A 238 2.40 -4.30 13.98
N THR A 239 1.45 -4.96 13.33
CA THR A 239 0.01 -4.78 13.57
C THR A 239 -0.71 -6.12 13.59
N GLY A 240 -1.69 -6.27 14.47
CA GLY A 240 -2.55 -7.43 14.54
C GLY A 240 -3.97 -7.09 14.14
N LYS A 241 -4.68 -8.04 13.54
CA LYS A 241 -6.11 -7.94 13.24
C LYS A 241 -6.80 -9.24 13.59
N VAL A 242 -8.05 -9.14 14.04
CA VAL A 242 -8.88 -10.31 14.35
C VAL A 242 -10.08 -10.30 13.42
N TYR A 243 -10.38 -11.46 12.85
CA TYR A 243 -11.51 -11.66 11.95
C TYR A 243 -12.41 -12.77 12.46
N SER A 244 -13.70 -12.66 12.18
CA SER A 244 -14.67 -13.73 12.38
C SER A 244 -14.45 -14.88 11.38
N SER A 245 -15.14 -16.00 11.58
CA SER A 245 -15.06 -17.19 10.70
C SER A 245 -15.47 -16.90 9.25
N ASP A 246 -16.25 -15.84 9.00
CA ASP A 246 -16.61 -15.36 7.67
C ASP A 246 -15.71 -14.20 7.18
N TRP A 247 -14.55 -14.05 7.80
CA TRP A 247 -13.52 -13.07 7.43
C TRP A 247 -13.92 -11.61 7.54
N LYS A 248 -14.88 -11.29 8.40
CA LYS A 248 -15.16 -9.89 8.74
C LYS A 248 -14.22 -9.44 9.85
N GLU A 249 -13.59 -8.30 9.66
CA GLU A 249 -12.76 -7.70 10.70
C GLU A 249 -13.63 -7.39 11.93
N ILE A 250 -13.14 -7.78 13.10
CA ILE A 250 -13.81 -7.48 14.38
C ILE A 250 -13.18 -6.22 14.93
N ASP A 251 -14.00 -5.21 15.17
CA ASP A 251 -13.56 -3.99 15.80
C ASP A 251 -13.03 -4.29 17.20
N GLY A 252 -11.79 -3.93 17.43
CA GLY A 252 -11.11 -4.10 18.69
C GLY A 252 -10.56 -2.78 19.21
N TYR A 253 -10.29 -2.72 20.51
CA TYR A 253 -9.54 -1.61 21.09
C TYR A 253 -8.05 -1.79 20.80
N TRP A 254 -7.47 -0.80 20.11
CA TRP A 254 -6.08 -0.83 19.69
C TRP A 254 -5.17 -0.17 20.72
N TYR A 255 -4.09 -0.85 21.06
CA TYR A 255 -2.98 -0.28 21.79
C TYR A 255 -1.73 -0.37 20.90
N ASN A 256 -1.22 0.79 20.46
CA ASN A 256 0.02 0.88 19.69
C ASN A 256 1.07 1.62 20.48
N GLY A 257 2.05 0.89 21.01
CA GLY A 257 3.34 1.46 21.42
C GLY A 257 4.31 1.46 20.23
N ALA A 258 5.44 2.16 20.33
CA ALA A 258 6.45 2.23 19.26
C ALA A 258 7.08 0.85 18.89
N VAL A 259 6.93 -0.16 19.74
CA VAL A 259 7.50 -1.51 19.62
C VAL A 259 6.53 -2.62 20.01
N GLU A 260 5.26 -2.31 20.21
CA GLU A 260 4.25 -3.27 20.66
C GLU A 260 2.93 -3.03 19.95
N PHE A 261 2.18 -4.10 19.66
CA PHE A 261 0.77 -3.97 19.35
C PHE A 261 -0.08 -4.79 20.32
N GLY A 262 -1.29 -4.33 20.57
CA GLY A 262 -2.31 -5.06 21.32
C GLY A 262 -3.69 -4.80 20.73
N VAL A 263 -4.45 -5.85 20.49
CA VAL A 263 -5.84 -5.80 20.04
C VAL A 263 -6.69 -6.52 21.06
N LYS A 264 -7.55 -5.78 21.78
CA LYS A 264 -8.49 -6.35 22.74
C LYS A 264 -9.84 -6.54 22.07
N VAL A 265 -10.35 -7.76 22.06
CA VAL A 265 -11.59 -8.15 21.40
C VAL A 265 -12.43 -9.06 22.30
N SER A 266 -13.77 -8.97 22.14
CA SER A 266 -14.70 -9.91 22.77
C SER A 266 -14.93 -11.10 21.86
N LEU A 267 -14.61 -12.32 22.34
CA LEU A 267 -14.71 -13.57 21.59
C LEU A 267 -15.68 -14.52 22.27
N GLU A 268 -16.38 -15.33 21.47
CA GLU A 268 -17.33 -16.33 21.94
C GLU A 268 -16.74 -17.73 21.94
N GLN A 269 -16.97 -18.50 23.01
CA GLN A 269 -16.52 -19.87 23.16
C GLN A 269 -16.88 -20.73 21.94
N GLY A 270 -15.93 -21.51 21.46
CA GLY A 270 -16.13 -22.53 20.41
C GLY A 270 -16.27 -21.97 18.99
N LYS A 271 -16.30 -20.63 18.81
CA LYS A 271 -16.28 -20.01 17.47
C LYS A 271 -14.85 -19.93 16.95
N THR A 272 -14.68 -20.14 15.66
CA THR A 272 -13.38 -19.93 15.00
C THR A 272 -13.17 -18.47 14.67
N TYR A 273 -12.01 -17.96 14.99
CA TYR A 273 -11.54 -16.63 14.64
C TYR A 273 -10.22 -16.72 13.88
N HIS A 274 -9.96 -15.78 12.99
CA HIS A 274 -8.68 -15.69 12.27
C HIS A 274 -7.88 -14.51 12.81
N LEU A 275 -6.63 -14.79 13.18
CA LEU A 275 -5.67 -13.80 13.68
C LEU A 275 -4.70 -13.46 12.57
N GLY A 276 -4.69 -12.21 12.10
CA GLY A 276 -3.75 -11.72 11.08
C GLY A 276 -2.66 -10.88 11.71
N ILE A 277 -1.40 -11.07 11.28
CA ILE A 277 -0.23 -10.33 11.77
C ILE A 277 0.47 -9.64 10.60
N ALA A 278 0.65 -8.33 10.69
CA ALA A 278 1.55 -7.58 9.83
C ALA A 278 2.89 -7.37 10.53
N LEU A 279 3.95 -7.92 9.95
CA LEU A 279 5.30 -7.80 10.49
C LEU A 279 5.85 -6.39 10.18
N SER A 280 6.48 -5.75 11.16
CA SER A 280 7.31 -4.57 10.95
C SER A 280 8.76 -4.93 10.63
N ASP A 281 9.18 -6.13 11.03
CA ASP A 281 10.50 -6.70 10.85
C ASP A 281 10.40 -8.12 10.25
N LYS A 282 11.53 -8.84 10.17
CA LYS A 282 11.59 -10.19 9.58
C LYS A 282 10.82 -11.23 10.37
N GLU A 283 10.61 -11.01 11.66
CA GLU A 283 9.86 -11.88 12.56
C GLU A 283 9.18 -11.08 13.66
N ALA A 284 8.11 -11.64 14.22
CA ALA A 284 7.47 -11.14 15.43
C ALA A 284 7.02 -12.28 16.33
N LYS A 285 7.25 -12.12 17.64
CA LYS A 285 6.70 -12.96 18.68
C LYS A 285 5.40 -12.38 19.17
N TRP A 286 4.40 -13.24 19.31
CA TRP A 286 3.07 -12.80 19.66
C TRP A 286 2.32 -13.91 20.42
N LYS A 287 1.21 -13.52 21.05
CA LYS A 287 0.29 -14.44 21.72
C LYS A 287 -1.14 -13.91 21.70
N ILE A 288 -2.09 -14.81 21.98
CA ILE A 288 -3.46 -14.43 22.33
C ILE A 288 -3.78 -15.06 23.70
N GLU A 289 -4.32 -14.26 24.59
CA GLU A 289 -4.67 -14.70 25.94
C GLU A 289 -5.96 -14.04 26.43
N GLN A 290 -6.71 -14.74 27.28
CA GLN A 290 -7.88 -14.16 27.90
C GLN A 290 -7.48 -13.04 28.86
N VAL A 291 -8.15 -11.89 28.77
CA VAL A 291 -7.96 -10.79 29.72
C VAL A 291 -8.58 -11.22 31.07
N LYS A 292 -7.73 -11.42 32.06
CA LYS A 292 -8.20 -11.64 33.43
C LYS A 292 -8.65 -10.30 33.97
N GLU A 293 -9.90 -10.23 34.45
CA GLU A 293 -10.28 -9.09 35.28
C GLU A 293 -9.33 -9.05 36.48
N SER A 294 -8.47 -8.04 36.53
CA SER A 294 -7.64 -7.86 37.70
C SER A 294 -8.56 -7.34 38.81
N SER A 295 -8.79 -8.14 39.82
CA SER A 295 -9.48 -7.74 41.05
C SER A 295 -8.77 -6.59 41.82
N ASP A 296 -7.62 -6.13 41.30
CA ASP A 296 -6.72 -5.20 42.01
C ASP A 296 -6.78 -3.74 41.54
N TYR A 297 -7.59 -3.41 40.52
CA TYR A 297 -7.86 -2.01 40.22
C TYR A 297 -9.16 -1.55 40.87
N THR A 298 -9.10 -1.24 42.18
CA THR A 298 -10.07 -0.35 42.81
C THR A 298 -9.86 1.05 42.24
N TYR A 299 -10.68 1.44 41.26
CA TYR A 299 -10.80 2.84 40.91
C TYR A 299 -11.35 3.58 42.13
N ARG A 300 -10.53 4.36 42.80
CA ARG A 300 -11.02 5.40 43.69
C ARG A 300 -11.67 6.46 42.80
N VAL A 301 -12.98 6.42 42.72
CA VAL A 301 -13.72 7.57 42.22
C VAL A 301 -13.56 8.67 43.26
N LEU A 302 -12.65 9.60 42.95
CA LEU A 302 -12.56 10.84 43.73
C LEU A 302 -13.83 11.64 43.45
N SER A 303 -14.66 11.78 44.44
CA SER A 303 -15.98 12.43 44.34
C SER A 303 -15.95 13.95 44.24
N ASP A 304 -14.79 14.55 44.18
CA ASP A 304 -14.58 15.97 44.04
C ASP A 304 -13.27 16.26 43.24
N ASN A 305 -13.35 17.21 42.36
CA ASN A 305 -12.31 17.68 41.44
C ASN A 305 -11.12 18.33 42.17
N THR A 306 -10.58 17.69 43.18
CA THR A 306 -9.33 18.13 43.84
C THR A 306 -8.19 17.20 43.42
N VAL A 307 -7.37 17.71 42.51
CA VAL A 307 -6.04 17.17 42.21
C VAL A 307 -5.10 17.77 43.28
N GLU A 308 -4.62 16.97 44.21
CA GLU A 308 -3.39 17.27 44.99
C GLU A 308 -2.22 16.51 44.39
#